data_7b8e85b2cdfbb831276f7522d111ac9f
#
_entry.id   7b8e85b2cdfbb831276f7522d111ac9f
#
_cell.length_a   1.000
_cell.length_b   1.000
_cell.length_c   1.000
_cell.angle_alpha   90.00
_cell.angle_beta   90.00
_cell.angle_gamma   90.00
#
_symmetry.space_group_name_H-M   'P 1'
#
loop_
_entity.id
_entity.type
_entity.pdbx_description
1 polymer ?
#
loop_
_entity_poly.entity_id
_entity_poly.type
_entity_poly.pdbx_seq_one_letter_code
_entity_poly.pdbx_strand_id
1 'polypeptide(L)'
;MTEKYEVIVVGGGAAGLSAALVLGRARRRTLVVDAGRPRNAPAAHMQGYLSRDGMPPAEFLAAGRAEIARYGVELIHDRVVDAVRGEDFAVRLAEGALPGGGRTAHARQLVVATGLKDELPPVAGLAERFGRDVVHCPYCHGWEVRDQAFGVLATTPMSVHQALMVTQWSKDVTLFLHTVGEEELTDEDLRRLAAAGVHVVPGEVADLVVEDDRLTGVRLTDSRVYDREVLFVAPRAVPQTDLLTRLGAETTETPFGTYPVVDGRGLTTVPGLWAAGNASGFAEQVVNAASRGYRAGAAINGELLFADLDAAL
;
A
#
# COMPACT_ATOMS: atom_id res chain seq x y z
N MET A 1 -31.36 8.46 -14.96
CA MET A 1 -30.66 7.60 -15.96
C MET A 1 -29.50 6.93 -15.25
N THR A 2 -29.31 5.63 -15.42
CA THR A 2 -28.22 4.87 -14.79
C THR A 2 -26.95 5.13 -15.57
N GLU A 3 -25.90 5.62 -14.91
CA GLU A 3 -24.62 5.89 -15.55
C GLU A 3 -23.88 4.59 -15.82
N LYS A 4 -23.63 4.29 -17.10
CA LYS A 4 -22.90 3.10 -17.53
C LYS A 4 -21.50 3.47 -17.99
N TYR A 5 -20.51 2.78 -17.40
CA TYR A 5 -19.10 2.80 -17.79
C TYR A 5 -18.68 1.46 -18.38
N GLU A 6 -17.58 1.42 -19.09
CA GLU A 6 -16.99 0.14 -19.48
C GLU A 6 -16.15 -0.42 -18.31
N VAL A 7 -15.46 0.47 -17.57
CA VAL A 7 -14.63 0.11 -16.44
C VAL A 7 -14.85 1.08 -15.27
N ILE A 8 -15.00 0.55 -14.06
CA ILE A 8 -14.88 1.31 -12.83
C ILE A 8 -13.60 0.89 -12.11
N VAL A 9 -12.80 1.85 -11.66
CA VAL A 9 -11.58 1.66 -10.86
C VAL A 9 -11.83 2.20 -9.46
N VAL A 10 -11.72 1.35 -8.45
CA VAL A 10 -11.89 1.71 -7.04
C VAL A 10 -10.53 1.91 -6.40
N GLY A 11 -10.20 3.17 -6.13
CA GLY A 11 -8.92 3.64 -5.60
C GLY A 11 -8.10 4.40 -6.65
N GLY A 12 -7.74 5.64 -6.33
CA GLY A 12 -6.94 6.56 -7.15
C GLY A 12 -5.48 6.65 -6.74
N GLY A 13 -4.90 5.55 -6.23
CA GLY A 13 -3.46 5.41 -6.00
C GLY A 13 -2.69 5.11 -7.29
N ALA A 14 -1.38 4.81 -7.16
CA ALA A 14 -0.51 4.52 -8.30
C ALA A 14 -1.05 3.42 -9.23
N ALA A 15 -1.60 2.35 -8.66
CA ALA A 15 -2.18 1.24 -9.42
C ALA A 15 -3.45 1.68 -10.18
N GLY A 16 -4.40 2.30 -9.46
CA GLY A 16 -5.67 2.71 -10.07
C GLY A 16 -5.50 3.78 -11.15
N LEU A 17 -4.67 4.80 -10.90
CA LEU A 17 -4.39 5.84 -11.90
C LEU A 17 -3.68 5.27 -13.13
N SER A 18 -2.76 4.31 -12.96
CA SER A 18 -2.08 3.66 -14.09
C SER A 18 -3.03 2.79 -14.91
N ALA A 19 -3.95 2.07 -14.28
CA ALA A 19 -5.00 1.33 -14.99
C ALA A 19 -5.91 2.28 -15.76
N ALA A 20 -6.37 3.34 -15.12
CA ALA A 20 -7.25 4.35 -15.71
C ALA A 20 -6.57 5.10 -16.89
N LEU A 21 -5.27 5.39 -16.79
CA LEU A 21 -4.51 6.01 -17.85
C LEU A 21 -4.49 5.15 -19.12
N VAL A 22 -4.20 3.87 -18.99
CA VAL A 22 -4.18 2.92 -20.13
C VAL A 22 -5.58 2.80 -20.74
N LEU A 23 -6.60 2.65 -19.93
CA LEU A 23 -7.99 2.53 -20.37
C LEU A 23 -8.49 3.80 -21.07
N GLY A 24 -8.22 4.98 -20.53
CA GLY A 24 -8.55 6.26 -21.15
C GLY A 24 -7.83 6.45 -22.48
N ARG A 25 -6.53 6.09 -22.57
CA ARG A 25 -5.78 6.13 -23.84
C ARG A 25 -6.31 5.13 -24.88
N ALA A 26 -6.90 4.01 -24.43
CA ALA A 26 -7.62 3.07 -25.28
C ALA A 26 -9.08 3.51 -25.58
N ARG A 27 -9.46 4.72 -25.14
CA ARG A 27 -10.78 5.34 -25.35
C ARG A 27 -11.94 4.57 -24.67
N ARG A 28 -11.64 3.82 -23.60
CA ARG A 28 -12.67 3.15 -22.78
C ARG A 28 -13.29 4.14 -21.82
N ARG A 29 -14.62 4.19 -21.74
CA ARG A 29 -15.33 5.02 -20.77
C ARG A 29 -15.05 4.51 -19.37
N THR A 30 -14.21 5.23 -18.63
CA THR A 30 -13.67 4.81 -17.33
C THR A 30 -14.01 5.80 -16.24
N LEU A 31 -14.46 5.29 -15.09
CA LEU A 31 -14.66 6.04 -13.85
C LEU A 31 -13.63 5.60 -12.81
N VAL A 32 -12.96 6.54 -12.16
CA VAL A 32 -12.17 6.31 -10.95
C VAL A 32 -12.94 6.84 -9.74
N VAL A 33 -13.09 6.01 -8.71
CA VAL A 33 -13.64 6.43 -7.41
C VAL A 33 -12.53 6.35 -6.37
N ASP A 34 -12.13 7.52 -5.82
CA ASP A 34 -11.00 7.62 -4.91
C ASP A 34 -11.39 8.25 -3.58
N ALA A 35 -11.15 7.52 -2.49
CA ALA A 35 -11.40 8.00 -1.13
C ALA A 35 -10.35 9.02 -0.61
N GLY A 36 -9.31 9.31 -1.39
CA GLY A 36 -8.30 10.31 -1.06
C GLY A 36 -7.38 9.96 0.11
N ARG A 37 -7.16 8.68 0.40
CA ARG A 37 -6.35 8.19 1.53
C ARG A 37 -5.20 7.29 1.05
N PRO A 38 -4.20 7.82 0.35
CA PRO A 38 -3.09 7.01 -0.11
C PRO A 38 -2.22 6.54 1.06
N ARG A 39 -1.75 5.28 1.00
CA ARG A 39 -0.92 4.66 2.05
C ARG A 39 0.31 5.48 2.41
N ASN A 40 0.96 6.07 1.42
CA ASN A 40 2.20 6.84 1.58
C ASN A 40 1.98 8.33 1.86
N ALA A 41 0.76 8.75 2.23
CA ALA A 41 0.48 10.14 2.59
C ALA A 41 1.35 10.71 3.73
N PRO A 42 1.75 9.90 4.75
CA PRO A 42 2.64 10.40 5.80
C PRO A 42 4.06 10.71 5.33
N ALA A 43 4.52 10.11 4.22
CA ALA A 43 5.88 10.32 3.72
C ALA A 43 6.01 11.64 2.97
N ALA A 44 7.06 12.43 3.26
CA ALA A 44 7.34 13.69 2.56
C ALA A 44 7.71 13.43 1.08
N HIS A 45 8.42 12.35 0.80
CA HIS A 45 8.92 12.00 -0.53
C HIS A 45 8.76 10.50 -0.79
N MET A 46 8.67 10.12 -2.06
CA MET A 46 8.75 8.72 -2.50
C MET A 46 10.08 8.49 -3.20
N GLN A 47 10.67 7.33 -2.96
CA GLN A 47 11.97 6.96 -3.51
C GLN A 47 11.88 5.71 -4.39
N GLY A 48 12.91 5.48 -5.21
CA GLY A 48 13.04 4.27 -6.00
C GLY A 48 12.13 4.18 -7.23
N TYR A 49 11.47 5.27 -7.62
CA TYR A 49 10.75 5.32 -8.91
C TYR A 49 11.61 6.11 -9.92
N LEU A 50 12.22 5.41 -10.86
CA LEU A 50 13.09 6.02 -11.87
C LEU A 50 12.39 7.22 -12.54
N SER A 51 13.05 8.35 -12.63
CA SER A 51 12.56 9.66 -13.10
C SER A 51 11.58 10.39 -12.18
N ARG A 52 11.20 9.80 -11.04
CA ARG A 52 10.32 10.37 -10.01
C ARG A 52 10.91 10.23 -8.60
N ASP A 53 12.19 9.85 -8.51
CA ASP A 53 12.91 9.72 -7.25
C ASP A 53 12.92 11.05 -6.50
N GLY A 54 12.55 11.03 -5.20
CA GLY A 54 12.41 12.24 -4.38
C GLY A 54 11.12 13.04 -4.59
N MET A 55 10.20 12.61 -5.46
CA MET A 55 8.95 13.33 -5.71
C MET A 55 7.99 13.17 -4.53
N PRO A 56 7.34 14.24 -4.04
CA PRO A 56 6.28 14.11 -3.04
C PRO A 56 5.11 13.23 -3.54
N PRO A 57 4.61 12.29 -2.72
CA PRO A 57 3.49 11.42 -3.11
C PRO A 57 2.25 12.18 -3.60
N ALA A 58 1.94 13.30 -2.97
CA ALA A 58 0.80 14.13 -3.36
C ALA A 58 0.95 14.73 -4.77
N GLU A 59 2.16 15.17 -5.14
CA GLU A 59 2.47 15.69 -6.47
C GLU A 59 2.39 14.60 -7.53
N PHE A 60 2.90 13.40 -7.22
CA PHE A 60 2.81 12.25 -8.12
C PHE A 60 1.34 11.91 -8.43
N LEU A 61 0.48 11.84 -7.42
CA LEU A 61 -0.93 11.56 -7.61
C LEU A 61 -1.67 12.70 -8.32
N ALA A 62 -1.30 13.95 -8.05
CA ALA A 62 -1.87 15.11 -8.76
C ALA A 62 -1.52 15.09 -10.24
N ALA A 63 -0.27 14.77 -10.59
CA ALA A 63 0.16 14.60 -11.98
C ALA A 63 -0.62 13.46 -12.66
N GLY A 64 -0.75 12.30 -11.99
CA GLY A 64 -1.52 11.17 -12.51
C GLY A 64 -2.99 11.51 -12.76
N ARG A 65 -3.65 12.25 -11.86
CA ARG A 65 -5.03 12.74 -12.07
C ARG A 65 -5.14 13.69 -13.27
N ALA A 66 -4.18 14.60 -13.42
CA ALA A 66 -4.13 15.49 -14.57
C ALA A 66 -3.90 14.73 -15.90
N GLU A 67 -3.12 13.65 -15.86
CA GLU A 67 -2.88 12.80 -17.04
C GLU A 67 -4.16 12.06 -17.46
N ILE A 68 -4.85 11.38 -16.56
CA ILE A 68 -6.08 10.64 -16.90
C ILE A 68 -7.19 11.56 -17.42
N ALA A 69 -7.29 12.78 -16.88
CA ALA A 69 -8.29 13.78 -17.30
C ALA A 69 -8.15 14.17 -18.79
N ARG A 70 -6.92 14.20 -19.34
CA ARG A 70 -6.67 14.46 -20.77
C ARG A 70 -7.33 13.45 -21.70
N TYR A 71 -7.60 12.26 -21.21
CA TYR A 71 -8.18 11.16 -21.98
C TYR A 71 -9.65 10.92 -21.64
N GLY A 72 -10.29 11.89 -20.95
CA GLY A 72 -11.72 11.84 -20.64
C GLY A 72 -12.09 10.84 -19.54
N VAL A 73 -11.12 10.38 -18.74
CA VAL A 73 -11.42 9.55 -17.58
C VAL A 73 -12.06 10.42 -16.49
N GLU A 74 -13.20 9.99 -16.00
CA GLU A 74 -13.91 10.65 -14.90
C GLU A 74 -13.31 10.22 -13.55
N LEU A 75 -13.14 11.16 -12.61
CA LEU A 75 -12.68 10.88 -11.27
C LEU A 75 -13.63 11.52 -10.25
N ILE A 76 -14.08 10.72 -9.30
CA ILE A 76 -14.93 11.16 -8.18
C ILE A 76 -14.20 10.92 -6.86
N HIS A 77 -14.15 11.97 -6.03
CA HIS A 77 -13.65 11.88 -4.67
C HIS A 77 -14.75 11.36 -3.76
N ASP A 78 -14.82 10.04 -3.59
CA ASP A 78 -15.77 9.38 -2.71
C ASP A 78 -15.27 7.96 -2.36
N ARG A 79 -16.00 7.29 -1.51
CA ARG A 79 -15.75 5.91 -1.10
C ARG A 79 -16.81 5.00 -1.69
N VAL A 80 -16.38 3.89 -2.28
CA VAL A 80 -17.25 2.78 -2.61
C VAL A 80 -17.63 2.05 -1.31
N VAL A 81 -18.90 1.95 -1.03
CA VAL A 81 -19.43 1.27 0.16
C VAL A 81 -19.93 -0.12 -0.15
N ASP A 82 -20.30 -0.38 -1.40
CA ASP A 82 -20.84 -1.66 -1.82
C ASP A 82 -20.68 -1.87 -3.32
N ALA A 83 -20.62 -3.13 -3.74
CA ALA A 83 -20.76 -3.51 -5.13
C ALA A 83 -21.46 -4.87 -5.22
N VAL A 84 -22.30 -5.03 -6.23
CA VAL A 84 -22.94 -6.30 -6.54
C VAL A 84 -22.68 -6.65 -8.00
N ARG A 85 -22.57 -7.94 -8.29
CA ARG A 85 -22.41 -8.48 -9.63
C ARG A 85 -23.76 -9.01 -10.13
N GLY A 86 -24.24 -8.44 -11.22
CA GLY A 86 -25.35 -8.94 -12.03
C GLY A 86 -24.84 -9.28 -13.43
N GLU A 87 -25.51 -8.79 -14.45
CA GLU A 87 -25.00 -8.73 -15.83
C GLU A 87 -23.76 -7.81 -15.89
N ASP A 88 -23.87 -6.62 -15.27
CA ASP A 88 -22.79 -5.66 -15.01
C ASP A 88 -22.50 -5.58 -13.51
N PHE A 89 -21.36 -4.99 -13.12
CA PHE A 89 -21.10 -4.60 -11.75
C PHE A 89 -21.86 -3.31 -11.43
N ALA A 90 -22.66 -3.32 -10.35
CA ALA A 90 -23.29 -2.13 -9.80
C ALA A 90 -22.50 -1.68 -8.56
N VAL A 91 -21.88 -0.51 -8.62
CA VAL A 91 -21.00 0.05 -7.58
C VAL A 91 -21.69 1.22 -6.90
N ARG A 92 -21.86 1.16 -5.57
CA ARG A 92 -22.55 2.17 -4.79
C ARG A 92 -21.57 3.09 -4.04
N LEU A 93 -21.75 4.39 -4.21
CA LEU A 93 -20.99 5.45 -3.57
C LEU A 93 -21.54 5.77 -2.16
N ALA A 94 -20.65 6.25 -1.27
CA ALA A 94 -21.02 6.61 0.10
C ALA A 94 -21.88 7.88 0.17
N GLU A 95 -21.42 8.97 -0.41
CA GLU A 95 -21.97 10.31 -0.22
C GLU A 95 -22.18 11.05 -1.54
N GLY A 96 -21.25 10.88 -2.49
CA GLY A 96 -21.19 11.61 -3.75
C GLY A 96 -22.32 11.26 -4.70
N ALA A 97 -22.60 12.18 -5.60
CA ALA A 97 -23.45 11.95 -6.75
C ALA A 97 -22.61 11.80 -8.01
N LEU A 98 -23.01 10.89 -8.88
CA LEU A 98 -22.50 10.77 -10.24
C LEU A 98 -22.87 12.03 -11.05
N PRO A 99 -22.15 12.35 -12.15
CA PRO A 99 -22.47 13.51 -13.00
C PRO A 99 -23.93 13.56 -13.47
N GLY A 100 -24.56 12.40 -13.71
CA GLY A 100 -25.98 12.28 -14.06
C GLY A 100 -26.94 12.23 -12.87
N GLY A 101 -26.45 12.42 -11.63
CA GLY A 101 -27.18 12.21 -10.40
C GLY A 101 -27.27 10.75 -9.99
N GLY A 102 -27.59 10.49 -8.73
CA GLY A 102 -27.63 9.13 -8.17
C GLY A 102 -26.28 8.68 -7.58
N ARG A 103 -26.29 7.52 -6.90
CA ARG A 103 -25.15 7.00 -6.15
C ARG A 103 -24.68 5.62 -6.61
N THR A 104 -25.21 5.12 -7.72
CA THR A 104 -24.85 3.79 -8.24
C THR A 104 -24.38 3.93 -9.68
N ALA A 105 -23.15 3.53 -9.94
CA ALA A 105 -22.57 3.42 -11.25
C ALA A 105 -22.54 1.94 -11.68
N HIS A 106 -22.64 1.69 -12.99
CA HIS A 106 -22.57 0.36 -13.56
C HIS A 106 -21.38 0.22 -14.49
N ALA A 107 -20.72 -0.95 -14.50
CA ALA A 107 -19.61 -1.22 -15.40
C ALA A 107 -19.49 -2.70 -15.74
N ARG A 108 -19.01 -2.97 -16.95
CA ARG A 108 -18.71 -4.34 -17.43
C ARG A 108 -17.52 -4.96 -16.69
N GLN A 109 -16.57 -4.11 -16.28
CA GLN A 109 -15.32 -4.50 -15.60
C GLN A 109 -15.11 -3.67 -14.35
N LEU A 110 -14.62 -4.28 -13.27
CA LEU A 110 -14.33 -3.63 -12.02
C LEU A 110 -12.88 -3.89 -11.59
N VAL A 111 -12.11 -2.81 -11.37
CA VAL A 111 -10.75 -2.88 -10.85
C VAL A 111 -10.75 -2.42 -9.39
N VAL A 112 -10.31 -3.29 -8.48
CA VAL A 112 -10.12 -2.95 -7.06
C VAL A 112 -8.64 -2.64 -6.82
N ALA A 113 -8.34 -1.36 -6.60
CA ALA A 113 -7.00 -0.82 -6.34
C ALA A 113 -6.94 -0.08 -5.00
N THR A 114 -7.68 -0.60 -4.02
CA THR A 114 -7.90 -0.02 -2.68
C THR A 114 -6.66 -0.06 -1.78
N GLY A 115 -5.65 -0.85 -2.15
CA GLY A 115 -4.40 -0.95 -1.43
C GLY A 115 -4.51 -1.70 -0.09
N LEU A 116 -3.71 -1.26 0.87
CA LEU A 116 -3.70 -1.75 2.25
C LEU A 116 -3.57 -0.59 3.23
N LYS A 117 -3.84 -0.85 4.51
CA LYS A 117 -3.54 0.04 5.63
C LYS A 117 -2.41 -0.53 6.46
N ASP A 118 -1.58 0.36 7.00
CA ASP A 118 -0.57 0.02 7.98
C ASP A 118 -1.16 0.21 9.38
N GLU A 119 -1.23 -0.86 10.16
CA GLU A 119 -1.58 -0.81 11.59
C GLU A 119 -0.29 -0.84 12.40
N LEU A 120 -0.04 0.25 13.10
CA LEU A 120 1.14 0.44 13.93
C LEU A 120 0.96 -0.25 15.28
N PRO A 121 2.04 -0.75 15.91
CA PRO A 121 1.97 -1.23 17.29
C PRO A 121 1.60 -0.08 18.24
N PRO A 122 0.89 -0.37 19.34
CA PRO A 122 0.37 0.65 20.27
C PRO A 122 1.46 1.19 21.22
N VAL A 123 2.57 1.70 20.66
CA VAL A 123 3.65 2.34 21.43
C VAL A 123 3.42 3.85 21.41
N ALA A 124 3.46 4.48 22.59
CA ALA A 124 3.20 5.91 22.72
C ALA A 124 4.24 6.75 21.93
N GLY A 125 3.77 7.74 21.18
CA GLY A 125 4.59 8.59 20.31
C GLY A 125 4.91 8.00 18.94
N LEU A 126 4.63 6.71 18.69
CA LEU A 126 5.02 6.05 17.45
C LEU A 126 4.18 6.52 16.25
N ALA A 127 2.86 6.61 16.42
CA ALA A 127 1.96 7.02 15.34
C ALA A 127 2.18 8.48 14.92
N GLU A 128 2.47 9.36 15.86
CA GLU A 128 2.73 10.79 15.64
C GLU A 128 4.04 11.04 14.89
N ARG A 129 4.97 10.07 14.96
CA ARG A 129 6.28 10.13 14.32
C ARG A 129 6.36 9.34 13.02
N PHE A 130 5.33 8.55 12.69
CA PHE A 130 5.32 7.69 11.51
C PHE A 130 5.37 8.50 10.20
N GLY A 131 6.32 8.16 9.34
CA GLY A 131 6.61 8.88 8.10
C GLY A 131 7.63 10.03 8.27
N ARG A 132 8.17 10.22 9.48
CA ARG A 132 9.20 11.22 9.80
C ARG A 132 10.50 10.52 10.22
N ASP A 133 10.69 10.29 11.51
CA ASP A 133 11.81 9.55 12.10
C ASP A 133 11.41 8.15 12.60
N VAL A 134 10.12 7.82 12.56
CA VAL A 134 9.61 6.44 12.60
C VAL A 134 9.23 6.02 11.19
N VAL A 135 9.93 5.03 10.65
CA VAL A 135 9.84 4.63 9.25
C VAL A 135 9.71 3.12 9.09
N HIS A 136 9.12 2.68 7.98
CA HIS A 136 8.94 1.24 7.73
C HIS A 136 10.00 0.68 6.79
N CYS A 137 10.11 1.25 5.59
CA CYS A 137 10.81 0.64 4.47
C CYS A 137 12.25 1.16 4.38
N PRO A 138 13.27 0.32 4.55
CA PRO A 138 14.67 0.75 4.41
C PRO A 138 15.01 1.29 3.02
N TYR A 139 14.47 0.70 1.96
CA TYR A 139 14.69 1.19 0.58
C TYR A 139 14.01 2.53 0.30
N CYS A 140 13.01 2.90 1.09
CA CYS A 140 12.27 4.14 0.91
C CYS A 140 12.86 5.31 1.70
N HIS A 141 13.59 5.03 2.79
CA HIS A 141 14.03 6.07 3.74
C HIS A 141 15.49 5.91 4.18
N GLY A 142 16.07 4.72 4.03
CA GLY A 142 17.39 4.44 4.60
C GLY A 142 18.50 5.40 4.13
N TRP A 143 18.44 5.85 2.87
CA TRP A 143 19.41 6.80 2.34
C TRP A 143 19.30 8.18 2.98
N GLU A 144 18.09 8.67 3.22
CA GLU A 144 17.82 9.99 3.80
C GLU A 144 18.23 10.08 5.26
N VAL A 145 18.14 8.95 5.99
CA VAL A 145 18.46 8.86 7.41
C VAL A 145 19.80 8.15 7.70
N ARG A 146 20.59 7.86 6.66
CA ARG A 146 21.85 7.11 6.80
C ARG A 146 22.79 7.72 7.83
N ASP A 147 23.65 6.87 8.39
CA ASP A 147 24.69 7.20 9.36
C ASP A 147 24.18 7.70 10.73
N GLN A 148 22.85 7.70 10.96
CA GLN A 148 22.23 8.02 12.24
C GLN A 148 22.15 6.77 13.13
N ALA A 149 21.82 6.96 14.42
CA ALA A 149 21.59 5.88 15.36
C ALA A 149 20.22 5.23 15.12
N PHE A 150 20.20 3.99 14.58
CA PHE A 150 18.97 3.28 14.24
C PHE A 150 18.47 2.38 15.36
N GLY A 151 17.18 2.46 15.62
CA GLY A 151 16.44 1.43 16.32
C GLY A 151 15.59 0.60 15.33
N VAL A 152 15.38 -0.66 15.63
CA VAL A 152 14.39 -1.52 14.97
C VAL A 152 13.46 -2.07 16.05
N LEU A 153 12.16 -1.83 15.93
CA LEU A 153 11.16 -2.33 16.85
C LEU A 153 10.65 -3.70 16.35
N ALA A 154 10.95 -4.75 17.09
CA ALA A 154 10.49 -6.08 16.74
C ALA A 154 9.03 -6.27 17.16
N THR A 155 8.17 -6.59 16.20
CA THR A 155 6.77 -6.97 16.39
C THR A 155 6.52 -8.41 16.01
N THR A 156 7.46 -9.02 15.29
CA THR A 156 7.48 -10.44 14.90
C THR A 156 8.95 -10.89 14.76
N PRO A 157 9.26 -12.20 14.79
CA PRO A 157 10.61 -12.69 14.51
C PRO A 157 11.19 -12.24 13.15
N MET A 158 10.34 -11.92 12.18
CA MET A 158 10.77 -11.37 10.88
C MET A 158 11.44 -9.99 11.00
N SER A 159 11.30 -9.29 12.12
CA SER A 159 11.97 -8.01 12.37
C SER A 159 13.51 -8.14 12.41
N VAL A 160 14.04 -9.34 12.65
CA VAL A 160 15.48 -9.65 12.51
C VAL A 160 15.97 -9.37 11.10
N HIS A 161 15.18 -9.75 10.07
CA HIS A 161 15.53 -9.43 8.69
C HIS A 161 15.62 -7.92 8.44
N GLN A 162 14.69 -7.14 9.00
CA GLN A 162 14.73 -5.67 8.89
C GLN A 162 15.98 -5.11 9.61
N ALA A 163 16.29 -5.60 10.82
CA ALA A 163 17.47 -5.18 11.59
C ALA A 163 18.78 -5.45 10.84
N LEU A 164 18.90 -6.62 10.20
CA LEU A 164 20.06 -6.94 9.37
C LEU A 164 20.12 -6.07 8.11
N MET A 165 18.99 -5.80 7.47
CA MET A 165 18.93 -5.00 6.25
C MET A 165 19.37 -3.56 6.49
N VAL A 166 18.92 -2.91 7.57
CA VAL A 166 19.24 -1.50 7.85
C VAL A 166 20.72 -1.24 8.17
N THR A 167 21.49 -2.30 8.47
CA THR A 167 22.97 -2.15 8.66
C THR A 167 23.71 -1.70 7.41
N GLN A 168 23.06 -1.71 6.26
CA GLN A 168 23.61 -1.17 5.02
C GLN A 168 23.66 0.37 5.02
N TRP A 169 22.83 1.03 5.84
CA TRP A 169 22.74 2.48 5.93
C TRP A 169 23.25 3.07 7.24
N SER A 170 23.40 2.26 8.30
CA SER A 170 24.02 2.66 9.56
C SER A 170 24.82 1.54 10.16
N LYS A 171 25.89 1.88 10.91
CA LYS A 171 26.68 0.92 11.70
C LYS A 171 26.24 0.88 13.17
N ASP A 172 25.43 1.84 13.61
CA ASP A 172 24.82 1.88 14.93
C ASP A 172 23.36 1.44 14.85
N VAL A 173 23.14 0.14 15.00
CA VAL A 173 21.80 -0.48 14.91
C VAL A 173 21.48 -1.22 16.20
N THR A 174 20.34 -0.91 16.79
CA THR A 174 19.78 -1.63 17.95
C THR A 174 18.46 -2.27 17.57
N LEU A 175 18.34 -3.58 17.80
CA LEU A 175 17.09 -4.34 17.72
C LEU A 175 16.43 -4.40 19.10
N PHE A 176 15.31 -3.72 19.28
CA PHE A 176 14.47 -3.82 20.47
C PHE A 176 13.50 -4.98 20.27
N LEU A 177 13.59 -6.01 21.11
CA LEU A 177 12.76 -7.22 20.97
C LEU A 177 11.28 -6.95 21.24
N HIS A 178 10.98 -5.98 22.12
CA HIS A 178 9.63 -5.51 22.40
C HIS A 178 8.68 -6.67 22.75
N THR A 179 7.82 -7.11 21.82
CA THR A 179 6.87 -8.21 22.01
C THR A 179 7.39 -9.56 21.55
N VAL A 180 8.61 -9.63 21.01
CA VAL A 180 9.26 -10.87 20.58
C VAL A 180 10.12 -11.41 21.71
N GLY A 181 9.93 -12.67 22.11
CA GLY A 181 10.77 -13.34 23.10
C GLY A 181 12.15 -13.67 22.53
N GLU A 182 13.18 -13.69 23.40
CA GLU A 182 14.52 -14.13 22.97
C GLU A 182 14.49 -15.57 22.45
N GLU A 183 13.62 -16.41 22.98
CA GLU A 183 13.43 -17.82 22.59
C GLU A 183 12.82 -17.99 21.19
N GLU A 184 12.24 -16.93 20.63
CA GLU A 184 11.71 -16.94 19.25
C GLU A 184 12.80 -16.70 18.21
N LEU A 185 13.99 -16.22 18.64
CA LEU A 185 15.15 -16.03 17.76
C LEU A 185 15.92 -17.34 17.62
N THR A 186 16.24 -17.69 16.39
CA THR A 186 17.08 -18.88 16.14
C THR A 186 18.56 -18.58 16.43
N ASP A 187 19.35 -19.64 16.70
CA ASP A 187 20.81 -19.51 16.84
C ASP A 187 21.46 -18.88 15.59
N GLU A 188 20.84 -19.05 14.43
CA GLU A 188 21.31 -18.45 13.18
C GLU A 188 21.03 -16.95 13.16
N ASP A 189 19.87 -16.51 13.62
CA ASP A 189 19.51 -15.09 13.74
C ASP A 189 20.48 -14.37 14.68
N LEU A 190 20.73 -14.94 15.86
CA LEU A 190 21.67 -14.38 16.85
C LEU A 190 23.08 -14.27 16.29
N ARG A 191 23.56 -15.32 15.58
CA ARG A 191 24.88 -15.27 14.93
C ARG A 191 24.96 -14.21 13.85
N ARG A 192 23.93 -14.04 13.03
CA ARG A 192 23.87 -13.01 11.97
C ARG A 192 23.83 -11.60 12.56
N LEU A 193 23.00 -11.38 13.59
CA LEU A 193 22.89 -10.09 14.29
C LEU A 193 24.25 -9.70 14.89
N ALA A 194 24.92 -10.64 15.59
CA ALA A 194 26.25 -10.42 16.16
C ALA A 194 27.30 -10.12 15.09
N ALA A 195 27.31 -10.87 13.99
CA ALA A 195 28.24 -10.65 12.88
C ALA A 195 28.02 -9.31 12.17
N ALA A 196 26.77 -8.82 12.14
CA ALA A 196 26.40 -7.53 11.58
C ALA A 196 26.62 -6.36 12.55
N GLY A 197 26.99 -6.62 13.82
CA GLY A 197 27.20 -5.60 14.85
C GLY A 197 25.89 -5.01 15.38
N VAL A 198 24.75 -5.71 15.23
CA VAL A 198 23.47 -5.26 15.74
C VAL A 198 23.39 -5.53 17.24
N HIS A 199 23.08 -4.50 18.01
CA HIS A 199 22.86 -4.61 19.45
C HIS A 199 21.43 -5.09 19.72
N VAL A 200 21.27 -6.22 20.40
CA VAL A 200 19.95 -6.77 20.76
C VAL A 200 19.59 -6.35 22.18
N VAL A 201 18.42 -5.74 22.32
CA VAL A 201 17.90 -5.24 23.60
C VAL A 201 16.60 -5.94 23.93
N PRO A 202 16.59 -6.80 24.98
CA PRO A 202 15.36 -7.41 25.47
C PRO A 202 14.53 -6.42 26.30
N GLY A 203 13.23 -6.65 26.32
CA GLY A 203 12.25 -5.89 27.09
C GLY A 203 11.31 -5.08 26.19
N GLU A 204 10.16 -4.77 26.75
CA GLU A 204 9.08 -4.09 26.06
C GLU A 204 9.34 -2.57 25.97
N VAL A 205 9.12 -1.99 24.79
CA VAL A 205 9.19 -0.54 24.56
C VAL A 205 7.91 0.10 25.06
N ALA A 206 8.05 1.09 25.94
CA ALA A 206 6.93 1.84 26.52
C ALA A 206 6.54 3.04 25.66
N ASP A 207 7.52 3.85 25.31
CA ASP A 207 7.29 5.09 24.54
C ASP A 207 8.55 5.55 23.79
N LEU A 208 8.35 6.56 22.94
CA LEU A 208 9.41 7.28 22.25
C LEU A 208 9.74 8.58 22.97
N VAL A 209 11.03 8.85 23.17
CA VAL A 209 11.52 10.13 23.70
C VAL A 209 11.68 11.10 22.54
N VAL A 210 11.00 12.25 22.65
CA VAL A 210 10.99 13.29 21.61
C VAL A 210 11.42 14.61 22.22
N GLU A 211 12.44 15.24 21.64
CA GLU A 211 12.95 16.57 22.01
C GLU A 211 13.06 17.43 20.75
N ASP A 212 12.69 18.69 20.82
CA ASP A 212 12.75 19.64 19.70
C ASP A 212 12.12 19.11 18.39
N ASP A 213 10.98 18.41 18.53
CA ASP A 213 10.24 17.77 17.44
C ASP A 213 11.06 16.70 16.67
N ARG A 214 11.98 16.01 17.34
CA ARG A 214 12.79 14.91 16.80
C ARG A 214 12.80 13.73 17.75
N LEU A 215 12.87 12.52 17.20
CA LEU A 215 13.15 11.33 17.98
C LEU A 215 14.58 11.43 18.55
N THR A 216 14.71 11.29 19.86
CA THR A 216 16.01 11.27 20.55
C THR A 216 16.26 9.97 21.29
N GLY A 217 15.21 9.16 21.53
CA GLY A 217 15.41 7.90 22.22
C GLY A 217 14.19 6.99 22.22
N VAL A 218 14.44 5.76 22.64
CA VAL A 218 13.44 4.70 22.85
C VAL A 218 13.48 4.29 24.32
N ARG A 219 12.36 4.39 25.02
CA ARG A 219 12.24 4.04 26.43
C ARG A 219 11.58 2.68 26.60
N LEU A 220 12.18 1.84 27.43
CA LEU A 220 11.62 0.57 27.85
C LEU A 220 10.68 0.73 29.06
N THR A 221 9.86 -0.27 29.30
CA THR A 221 8.95 -0.33 30.48
C THR A 221 9.68 -0.33 31.81
N ASP A 222 10.95 -0.74 31.86
CA ASP A 222 11.82 -0.67 33.03
C ASP A 222 12.53 0.68 33.19
N SER A 223 12.16 1.69 32.43
CA SER A 223 12.67 3.06 32.41
C SER A 223 14.07 3.25 31.81
N ARG A 224 14.72 2.22 31.28
CA ARG A 224 15.96 2.40 30.51
C ARG A 224 15.63 3.15 29.23
N VAL A 225 16.50 4.09 28.86
CA VAL A 225 16.41 4.86 27.62
C VAL A 225 17.63 4.57 26.76
N TYR A 226 17.39 4.39 25.47
CA TYR A 226 18.43 4.18 24.46
C TYR A 226 18.34 5.30 23.45
N ASP A 227 19.43 6.05 23.28
CA ASP A 227 19.51 7.16 22.33
C ASP A 227 19.37 6.59 20.89
N ARG A 228 18.33 6.99 20.19
CA ARG A 228 18.03 6.61 18.79
C ARG A 228 17.41 7.78 18.06
N GLU A 229 17.90 8.03 16.85
CA GLU A 229 17.45 9.14 16.02
C GLU A 229 16.40 8.71 15.02
N VAL A 230 16.37 7.41 14.66
CA VAL A 230 15.43 6.80 13.71
C VAL A 230 14.97 5.46 14.25
N LEU A 231 13.68 5.19 14.16
CA LEU A 231 13.11 3.90 14.52
C LEU A 231 12.45 3.25 13.30
N PHE A 232 12.97 2.09 12.89
CA PHE A 232 12.32 1.24 11.90
C PHE A 232 11.30 0.35 12.56
N VAL A 233 10.11 0.26 11.96
CA VAL A 233 9.03 -0.62 12.42
C VAL A 233 8.33 -1.27 11.24
N ALA A 234 8.02 -2.54 11.35
CA ALA A 234 7.16 -3.22 10.39
C ALA A 234 5.71 -3.18 10.90
N PRO A 235 4.84 -2.33 10.33
CA PRO A 235 3.42 -2.31 10.69
C PRO A 235 2.72 -3.59 10.23
N ARG A 236 1.64 -3.95 10.89
CA ARG A 236 0.76 -5.01 10.41
C ARG A 236 0.03 -4.53 9.16
N ALA A 237 0.27 -5.19 8.04
CA ALA A 237 -0.42 -4.89 6.79
C ALA A 237 -1.88 -5.39 6.87
N VAL A 238 -2.84 -4.50 6.59
CA VAL A 238 -4.27 -4.84 6.53
C VAL A 238 -4.77 -4.59 5.11
N PRO A 239 -4.83 -5.65 4.28
CA PRO A 239 -5.33 -5.54 2.91
C PRO A 239 -6.77 -5.01 2.88
N GLN A 240 -7.05 -4.09 1.97
CA GLN A 240 -8.40 -3.54 1.80
C GLN A 240 -9.15 -4.34 0.72
N THR A 241 -9.39 -5.63 1.01
CA THR A 241 -9.92 -6.62 0.04
C THR A 241 -11.38 -6.98 0.25
N ASP A 242 -12.07 -6.36 1.22
CA ASP A 242 -13.47 -6.67 1.56
C ASP A 242 -14.41 -6.66 0.35
N LEU A 243 -14.20 -5.71 -0.57
CA LEU A 243 -15.02 -5.61 -1.78
C LEU A 243 -14.82 -6.82 -2.69
N LEU A 244 -13.60 -7.31 -2.84
CA LEU A 244 -13.26 -8.50 -3.63
C LEU A 244 -13.90 -9.76 -3.04
N THR A 245 -13.78 -9.94 -1.72
CA THR A 245 -14.36 -11.08 -1.01
C THR A 245 -15.88 -11.09 -1.11
N ARG A 246 -16.53 -9.94 -0.91
CA ARG A 246 -18.01 -9.81 -1.06
C ARG A 246 -18.50 -10.09 -2.48
N LEU A 247 -17.67 -9.81 -3.48
CA LEU A 247 -17.97 -10.14 -4.89
C LEU A 247 -17.66 -11.59 -5.26
N GLY A 248 -17.19 -12.41 -4.31
CA GLY A 248 -16.95 -13.84 -4.46
C GLY A 248 -15.58 -14.22 -5.00
N ALA A 249 -14.60 -13.29 -4.99
CA ALA A 249 -13.23 -13.63 -5.34
C ALA A 249 -12.64 -14.60 -4.29
N GLU A 250 -12.02 -15.67 -4.76
CA GLU A 250 -11.24 -16.57 -3.89
C GLU A 250 -10.05 -15.84 -3.29
N THR A 251 -9.71 -16.22 -2.07
CA THR A 251 -8.60 -15.61 -1.32
C THR A 251 -7.62 -16.66 -0.85
N THR A 252 -6.38 -16.23 -0.59
CA THR A 252 -5.33 -17.05 0.01
C THR A 252 -4.75 -16.34 1.23
N GLU A 253 -4.50 -17.11 2.28
CA GLU A 253 -3.81 -16.64 3.48
C GLU A 253 -2.30 -16.53 3.20
N THR A 254 -1.72 -15.44 3.65
CA THR A 254 -0.26 -15.22 3.62
C THR A 254 0.20 -14.71 5.00
N PRO A 255 1.50 -14.74 5.30
CA PRO A 255 2.04 -14.14 6.53
C PRO A 255 1.73 -12.64 6.67
N PHE A 256 1.32 -11.98 5.59
CA PHE A 256 1.05 -10.52 5.52
C PHE A 256 -0.43 -10.20 5.33
N GLY A 257 -1.33 -11.15 5.56
CA GLY A 257 -2.77 -10.99 5.44
C GLY A 257 -3.39 -11.83 4.32
N THR A 258 -4.70 -11.68 4.18
CA THR A 258 -5.52 -12.40 3.21
C THR A 258 -5.63 -11.61 1.92
N TYR A 259 -5.19 -12.20 0.81
CA TYR A 259 -5.19 -11.57 -0.51
C TYR A 259 -6.03 -12.35 -1.51
N PRO A 260 -6.61 -11.69 -2.54
CA PRO A 260 -7.32 -12.38 -3.61
C PRO A 260 -6.36 -13.26 -4.42
N VAL A 261 -6.86 -14.41 -4.86
CA VAL A 261 -6.19 -15.21 -5.90
C VAL A 261 -6.33 -14.46 -7.22
N VAL A 262 -5.20 -14.10 -7.83
CA VAL A 262 -5.15 -13.38 -9.11
C VAL A 262 -4.16 -14.03 -10.07
N ASP A 263 -4.44 -13.90 -11.37
CA ASP A 263 -3.49 -14.28 -12.41
C ASP A 263 -2.34 -13.24 -12.55
N GLY A 264 -1.37 -13.49 -13.43
CA GLY A 264 -0.26 -12.58 -13.69
C GLY A 264 -0.67 -11.20 -14.24
N ARG A 265 -1.94 -11.02 -14.65
CA ARG A 265 -2.51 -9.77 -15.15
C ARG A 265 -3.34 -9.03 -14.10
N GLY A 266 -3.72 -9.71 -13.02
CA GLY A 266 -4.55 -9.17 -11.94
C GLY A 266 -6.02 -9.57 -12.02
N LEU A 267 -6.40 -10.49 -12.92
CA LEU A 267 -7.76 -11.04 -12.97
C LEU A 267 -7.97 -11.98 -11.77
N THR A 268 -9.07 -11.78 -11.05
CA THR A 268 -9.47 -12.67 -9.94
C THR A 268 -10.16 -13.93 -10.46
N THR A 269 -10.60 -14.81 -9.58
CA THR A 269 -11.43 -15.98 -9.94
C THR A 269 -12.83 -15.59 -10.42
N VAL A 270 -13.22 -14.32 -10.28
CA VAL A 270 -14.51 -13.78 -10.74
C VAL A 270 -14.31 -13.07 -12.07
N PRO A 271 -14.93 -13.51 -13.17
CA PRO A 271 -14.82 -12.87 -14.48
C PRO A 271 -15.20 -11.39 -14.41
N GLY A 272 -14.34 -10.53 -14.99
CA GLY A 272 -14.54 -9.08 -15.01
C GLY A 272 -14.15 -8.36 -13.72
N LEU A 273 -13.72 -9.08 -12.67
CA LEU A 273 -13.24 -8.51 -11.41
C LEU A 273 -11.72 -8.62 -11.31
N TRP A 274 -11.06 -7.47 -11.13
CA TRP A 274 -9.61 -7.35 -11.14
C TRP A 274 -9.09 -6.75 -9.83
N ALA A 275 -7.86 -7.10 -9.46
CA ALA A 275 -7.16 -6.48 -8.34
C ALA A 275 -5.77 -5.99 -8.78
N ALA A 276 -5.37 -4.81 -8.31
CA ALA A 276 -4.08 -4.21 -8.64
C ALA A 276 -3.43 -3.48 -7.46
N GLY A 277 -2.10 -3.42 -7.46
CA GLY A 277 -1.33 -2.81 -6.38
C GLY A 277 -1.44 -3.61 -5.08
N ASN A 278 -1.34 -2.93 -3.93
CA ASN A 278 -1.39 -3.61 -2.63
C ASN A 278 -2.73 -4.29 -2.30
N ALA A 279 -3.77 -4.12 -3.09
CA ALA A 279 -4.98 -4.94 -2.99
C ALA A 279 -4.78 -6.37 -3.52
N SER A 280 -3.73 -6.62 -4.33
CA SER A 280 -3.38 -7.93 -4.87
C SER A 280 -2.14 -8.57 -4.24
N GLY A 281 -1.41 -7.85 -3.37
CA GLY A 281 -0.21 -8.34 -2.69
C GLY A 281 0.46 -7.26 -1.84
N PHE A 282 1.15 -7.65 -0.76
CA PHE A 282 1.65 -6.70 0.24
C PHE A 282 2.89 -5.91 -0.20
N ALA A 283 3.74 -6.49 -1.06
CA ALA A 283 5.10 -6.00 -1.34
C ALA A 283 5.19 -5.00 -2.50
N GLU A 284 4.13 -4.23 -2.75
CA GLU A 284 4.09 -3.32 -3.89
C GLU A 284 4.64 -1.93 -3.51
N GLN A 285 5.80 -1.60 -4.04
CA GLN A 285 6.30 -0.23 -4.12
C GLN A 285 5.49 0.58 -5.14
N VAL A 286 5.62 1.92 -5.14
CA VAL A 286 4.85 2.79 -6.05
C VAL A 286 5.04 2.37 -7.52
N VAL A 287 6.27 2.06 -7.94
CA VAL A 287 6.59 1.61 -9.30
C VAL A 287 5.93 0.26 -9.63
N ASN A 288 5.94 -0.69 -8.69
CA ASN A 288 5.33 -2.01 -8.88
C ASN A 288 3.81 -1.89 -8.95
N ALA A 289 3.22 -1.10 -8.03
CA ALA A 289 1.79 -0.83 -8.03
C ALA A 289 1.33 -0.19 -9.36
N ALA A 290 2.07 0.79 -9.87
CA ALA A 290 1.82 1.40 -11.18
C ALA A 290 1.88 0.38 -12.32
N SER A 291 2.92 -0.48 -12.32
CA SER A 291 3.08 -1.56 -13.32
C SER A 291 1.91 -2.54 -13.28
N ARG A 292 1.47 -2.96 -12.09
CA ARG A 292 0.30 -3.86 -11.96
C ARG A 292 -0.97 -3.21 -12.47
N GLY A 293 -1.20 -1.93 -12.15
CA GLY A 293 -2.33 -1.18 -12.70
C GLY A 293 -2.32 -1.10 -14.22
N TYR A 294 -1.17 -0.77 -14.81
CA TYR A 294 -0.98 -0.75 -16.25
C TYR A 294 -1.33 -2.10 -16.91
N ARG A 295 -0.80 -3.20 -16.36
CA ARG A 295 -1.03 -4.56 -16.89
C ARG A 295 -2.51 -4.95 -16.81
N ALA A 296 -3.17 -4.66 -15.70
CA ALA A 296 -4.61 -4.90 -15.56
C ALA A 296 -5.41 -4.09 -16.58
N GLY A 297 -5.15 -2.78 -16.72
CA GLY A 297 -5.84 -1.93 -17.68
C GLY A 297 -5.66 -2.38 -19.14
N ALA A 298 -4.44 -2.80 -19.51
CA ALA A 298 -4.17 -3.33 -20.85
C ALA A 298 -4.91 -4.66 -21.11
N ALA A 299 -4.94 -5.56 -20.12
CA ALA A 299 -5.64 -6.83 -20.24
C ALA A 299 -7.17 -6.63 -20.32
N ILE A 300 -7.73 -5.75 -19.51
CA ILE A 300 -9.15 -5.36 -19.54
C ILE A 300 -9.55 -4.84 -20.94
N ASN A 301 -8.72 -3.94 -21.53
CA ASN A 301 -9.02 -3.44 -22.86
C ASN A 301 -9.04 -4.55 -23.90
N GLY A 302 -8.15 -5.54 -23.81
CA GLY A 302 -8.15 -6.73 -24.68
C GLY A 302 -9.43 -7.55 -24.51
N GLU A 303 -9.84 -7.84 -23.28
CA GLU A 303 -11.07 -8.61 -23.03
C GLU A 303 -12.32 -7.88 -23.54
N LEU A 304 -12.42 -6.59 -23.30
CA LEU A 304 -13.53 -5.78 -23.81
C LEU A 304 -13.57 -5.74 -25.33
N LEU A 305 -12.42 -5.62 -25.99
CA LEU A 305 -12.33 -5.62 -27.46
C LEU A 305 -12.88 -6.93 -28.05
N PHE A 306 -12.42 -8.07 -27.54
CA PHE A 306 -12.87 -9.36 -28.04
C PHE A 306 -14.36 -9.61 -27.73
N ALA A 307 -14.82 -9.25 -26.53
CA ALA A 307 -16.24 -9.36 -26.20
C ALA A 307 -17.13 -8.47 -27.10
N ASP A 308 -16.66 -7.26 -27.47
CA ASP A 308 -17.38 -6.37 -28.38
C ASP A 308 -17.43 -6.96 -29.81
N LEU A 309 -16.36 -7.59 -30.27
CA LEU A 309 -16.30 -8.26 -31.58
C LEU A 309 -17.19 -9.48 -31.63
N ASP A 310 -17.17 -10.32 -30.58
CA ASP A 310 -17.99 -11.53 -30.50
C ASP A 310 -19.49 -11.20 -30.47
N ALA A 311 -19.85 -10.09 -29.81
CA ALA A 311 -21.24 -9.61 -29.77
C ALA A 311 -21.73 -9.01 -31.12
N ALA A 312 -20.82 -8.72 -32.03
CA ALA A 312 -21.14 -8.21 -33.38
C ALA A 312 -21.22 -9.30 -34.46
N LEU A 313 -20.83 -10.55 -34.13
CA LEU A 313 -20.93 -11.73 -34.98
C LEU A 313 -22.28 -12.39 -34.86
#